data_317ec3e342ac4b46934a85e36b6c79a0
#
_entry.id   317ec3e342ac4b46934a85e36b6c79a0
#
_cell.length_a   1.000
_cell.length_b   1.000
_cell.length_c   1.000
_cell.angle_alpha   90.00
_cell.angle_beta   90.00
_cell.angle_gamma   90.00
#
_symmetry.space_group_name_H-M   'P 1'
#
loop_
_entity.id
_entity.type
_entity.pdbx_description
1 polymer ?
#
loop_
_entity_poly.entity_id
_entity_poly.type
_entity_poly.pdbx_seq_one_letter_code
_entity_poly.pdbx_strand_id
1 'polypeptide(L)'
;MEHHHISAEHLSLARIREILERHLPLALSDDARTRIVRCREYLDRKMENPERPVYGITTGFGSLCDISMGFDELAQLQKNLVMSHACGTGERVPSEVVKLILLLKIQSLSYGHSGVQLATVERLIDFFNNDVLPVVYQQGSLGASGDLAPLAHMSLPLLGLGEVEYKGAVRPAAGVLSERGWQPIELQSKEGLALLNGTQFMSAYGVWALIQSRRLSEWADRIGALSLDAFDGRIEPFCDEVHLIRAHRGQLATARNIRRLLEGSQLAARPKKHVQDPYSFRCIPQVHGASKDTIDYVESVLTTEI
;
A
#
# COMPACT_ATOMS: atom_id res chain seq x y z
N MET A 1 -1.04 1.89 -24.92
CA MET A 1 -0.25 1.93 -23.66
C MET A 1 -0.47 0.64 -22.90
N GLU A 2 0.56 0.12 -22.25
CA GLU A 2 0.43 -1.05 -21.38
C GLU A 2 -0.34 -0.66 -20.11
N HIS A 3 -1.37 -1.44 -19.74
CA HIS A 3 -2.15 -1.26 -18.53
C HIS A 3 -1.82 -2.38 -17.52
N HIS A 4 -1.92 -2.07 -16.24
CA HIS A 4 -2.02 -3.11 -15.25
C HIS A 4 -3.49 -3.49 -15.07
N HIS A 5 -3.82 -4.76 -15.35
CA HIS A 5 -5.16 -5.28 -15.15
C HIS A 5 -5.32 -5.79 -13.71
N ILE A 6 -6.12 -5.07 -12.93
CA ILE A 6 -6.50 -5.48 -11.57
C ILE A 6 -7.33 -6.75 -11.67
N SER A 7 -6.92 -7.78 -10.95
CA SER A 7 -7.58 -9.09 -10.92
C SER A 7 -7.74 -9.59 -9.48
N ALA A 8 -8.26 -10.80 -9.31
CA ALA A 8 -8.33 -11.46 -8.00
C ALA A 8 -7.00 -12.12 -7.58
N GLU A 9 -5.94 -11.98 -8.36
CA GLU A 9 -4.61 -12.49 -8.01
C GLU A 9 -3.91 -11.53 -7.05
N HIS A 10 -3.09 -12.10 -6.16
CA HIS A 10 -2.30 -11.32 -5.22
C HIS A 10 -1.33 -10.36 -5.94
N LEU A 11 -1.28 -9.15 -5.47
CA LEU A 11 -0.42 -8.11 -6.01
C LEU A 11 0.95 -8.15 -5.32
N SER A 12 2.00 -8.58 -6.04
CA SER A 12 3.35 -8.62 -5.48
C SER A 12 3.96 -7.23 -5.31
N LEU A 13 4.87 -7.06 -4.34
CA LEU A 13 5.63 -5.82 -4.16
C LEU A 13 6.41 -5.41 -5.42
N ALA A 14 6.97 -6.37 -6.14
CA ALA A 14 7.66 -6.11 -7.41
C ALA A 14 6.72 -5.50 -8.44
N ARG A 15 5.47 -6.01 -8.52
CA ARG A 15 4.46 -5.47 -9.44
C ARG A 15 3.96 -4.10 -9.01
N ILE A 16 3.76 -3.88 -7.70
CA ILE A 16 3.41 -2.55 -7.17
C ILE A 16 4.49 -1.53 -7.55
N ARG A 17 5.74 -1.87 -7.30
CA ARG A 17 6.89 -1.02 -7.67
C ARG A 17 6.90 -0.70 -9.16
N GLU A 18 6.70 -1.69 -10.02
CA GLU A 18 6.65 -1.49 -11.47
C GLU A 18 5.51 -0.56 -11.89
N ILE A 19 4.30 -0.73 -11.31
CA ILE A 19 3.15 0.15 -11.57
C ILE A 19 3.49 1.61 -11.25
N LEU A 20 4.12 1.85 -10.10
CA LEU A 20 4.47 3.20 -9.67
C LEU A 20 5.61 3.81 -10.48
N GLU A 21 6.72 3.08 -10.68
CA GLU A 21 7.91 3.58 -11.40
C GLU A 21 7.65 3.83 -12.89
N ARG A 22 6.82 3.00 -13.52
CA ARG A 22 6.45 3.13 -14.94
C ARG A 22 5.18 3.92 -15.17
N HIS A 23 4.53 4.39 -14.10
CA HIS A 23 3.24 5.10 -14.17
C HIS A 23 2.19 4.32 -14.99
N LEU A 24 2.10 2.99 -14.79
CA LEU A 24 1.17 2.15 -15.51
C LEU A 24 -0.27 2.49 -15.11
N PRO A 25 -1.14 2.81 -16.09
CA PRO A 25 -2.54 3.01 -15.79
C PRO A 25 -3.20 1.68 -15.40
N LEU A 26 -4.21 1.77 -14.54
CA LEU A 26 -4.99 0.64 -14.06
C LEU A 26 -6.23 0.43 -14.93
N ALA A 27 -6.62 -0.82 -15.10
CA ALA A 27 -7.89 -1.23 -15.66
C ALA A 27 -8.42 -2.45 -14.90
N LEU A 28 -9.74 -2.62 -14.80
CA LEU A 28 -10.30 -3.86 -14.26
C LEU A 28 -10.22 -4.98 -15.30
N SER A 29 -9.82 -6.18 -14.86
CA SER A 29 -10.04 -7.39 -15.64
C SER A 29 -11.52 -7.71 -15.72
N ASP A 30 -11.94 -8.48 -16.72
CA ASP A 30 -13.34 -8.92 -16.88
C ASP A 30 -13.79 -9.78 -15.69
N ASP A 31 -12.89 -10.60 -15.13
CA ASP A 31 -13.18 -11.39 -13.92
C ASP A 31 -13.41 -10.50 -12.70
N ALA A 32 -12.56 -9.51 -12.44
CA ALA A 32 -12.75 -8.57 -11.34
C ALA A 32 -14.06 -7.79 -11.48
N ARG A 33 -14.36 -7.29 -12.69
CA ARG A 33 -15.63 -6.63 -13.00
C ARG A 33 -16.84 -7.52 -12.71
N THR A 34 -16.78 -8.76 -13.15
CA THR A 34 -17.86 -9.75 -12.95
C THR A 34 -18.06 -10.04 -11.45
N ARG A 35 -16.99 -10.19 -10.67
CA ARG A 35 -17.05 -10.42 -9.23
C ARG A 35 -17.67 -9.26 -8.47
N ILE A 36 -17.28 -8.02 -8.79
CA ILE A 36 -17.83 -6.81 -8.18
C ILE A 36 -19.35 -6.75 -8.45
N VAL A 37 -19.77 -6.85 -9.71
CA VAL A 37 -21.18 -6.79 -10.11
C VAL A 37 -21.98 -7.88 -9.42
N ARG A 38 -21.52 -9.13 -9.48
CA ARG A 38 -22.21 -10.27 -8.85
C ARG A 38 -22.40 -10.09 -7.33
N CYS A 39 -21.37 -9.55 -6.66
CA CYS A 39 -21.46 -9.30 -5.21
C CYS A 39 -22.47 -8.18 -4.92
N ARG A 40 -22.49 -7.11 -5.70
CA ARG A 40 -23.47 -6.02 -5.55
C ARG A 40 -24.88 -6.52 -5.79
N GLU A 41 -25.16 -7.20 -6.89
CA GLU A 41 -26.46 -7.77 -7.20
C GLU A 41 -26.97 -8.76 -6.14
N TYR A 42 -26.06 -9.56 -5.56
CA TYR A 42 -26.41 -10.44 -4.44
C TYR A 42 -26.90 -9.62 -3.24
N LEU A 43 -26.17 -8.55 -2.91
CA LEU A 43 -26.55 -7.69 -1.80
C LEU A 43 -27.89 -6.98 -2.04
N ASP A 44 -28.11 -6.45 -3.23
CA ASP A 44 -29.36 -5.77 -3.61
C ASP A 44 -30.56 -6.69 -3.47
N ARG A 45 -30.47 -7.93 -3.98
CA ARG A 45 -31.53 -8.94 -3.80
C ARG A 45 -31.79 -9.30 -2.34
N LYS A 46 -30.73 -9.35 -1.49
CA LYS A 46 -30.90 -9.60 -0.06
C LYS A 46 -31.56 -8.44 0.67
N MET A 47 -31.40 -7.22 0.14
CA MET A 47 -32.01 -6.02 0.71
C MET A 47 -33.50 -5.87 0.38
N GLU A 48 -33.99 -6.46 -0.72
CA GLU A 48 -35.42 -6.41 -1.10
C GLU A 48 -36.33 -7.05 -0.05
N ASN A 49 -35.85 -8.13 0.60
CA ASN A 49 -36.61 -8.83 1.66
C ASN A 49 -35.64 -9.30 2.78
N PRO A 50 -35.20 -8.42 3.67
CA PRO A 50 -34.28 -8.80 4.71
C PRO A 50 -34.99 -9.65 5.77
N GLU A 51 -34.61 -10.91 5.95
CA GLU A 51 -35.15 -11.85 6.96
C GLU A 51 -34.84 -11.38 8.40
N ARG A 52 -33.74 -10.65 8.55
CA ARG A 52 -33.27 -10.12 9.83
C ARG A 52 -32.40 -8.88 9.60
N PRO A 53 -32.27 -8.01 10.61
CA PRO A 53 -31.32 -6.90 10.55
C PRO A 53 -29.89 -7.40 10.32
N VAL A 54 -29.15 -6.72 9.43
CA VAL A 54 -27.75 -7.03 9.11
C VAL A 54 -26.92 -5.79 9.38
N TYR A 55 -25.92 -5.97 10.26
CA TYR A 55 -25.02 -4.89 10.68
C TYR A 55 -24.41 -4.11 9.52
N GLY A 56 -24.54 -2.80 9.55
CA GLY A 56 -23.95 -1.90 8.56
C GLY A 56 -24.55 -2.00 7.16
N ILE A 57 -25.63 -2.77 7.00
CA ILE A 57 -26.41 -2.90 5.76
C ILE A 57 -27.83 -2.38 5.97
N THR A 58 -28.56 -2.92 6.95
CA THR A 58 -29.93 -2.49 7.31
C THR A 58 -29.98 -1.86 8.70
N THR A 59 -28.84 -1.73 9.39
CA THR A 59 -28.74 -1.09 10.70
C THR A 59 -27.74 0.06 10.66
N GLY A 60 -27.77 0.90 11.69
CA GLY A 60 -26.70 1.85 11.98
C GLY A 60 -25.39 1.16 12.35
N PHE A 61 -24.39 1.96 12.75
CA PHE A 61 -23.03 1.53 13.06
C PHE A 61 -22.70 1.75 14.55
N GLY A 62 -21.74 0.97 15.06
CA GLY A 62 -21.27 1.11 16.43
C GLY A 62 -22.41 0.96 17.45
N SER A 63 -22.64 1.98 18.27
CA SER A 63 -23.72 2.01 19.26
C SER A 63 -25.13 2.01 18.65
N LEU A 64 -25.27 2.24 17.35
CA LEU A 64 -26.54 2.23 16.61
C LEU A 64 -26.80 0.89 15.89
N CYS A 65 -26.05 -0.15 16.21
CA CYS A 65 -26.11 -1.46 15.53
C CYS A 65 -27.50 -2.16 15.62
N ASP A 66 -28.29 -1.83 16.64
CA ASP A 66 -29.63 -2.39 16.86
C ASP A 66 -30.75 -1.51 16.27
N ILE A 67 -30.43 -0.37 15.68
CA ILE A 67 -31.37 0.55 15.05
C ILE A 67 -31.52 0.20 13.58
N SER A 68 -32.66 -0.33 13.17
CA SER A 68 -33.01 -0.57 11.78
C SER A 68 -33.27 0.74 11.04
N MET A 69 -32.72 0.89 9.85
CA MET A 69 -32.87 2.07 8.99
C MET A 69 -33.80 1.76 7.82
N GLY A 70 -34.61 2.74 7.44
CA GLY A 70 -35.44 2.67 6.26
C GLY A 70 -34.59 2.66 4.96
N PHE A 71 -35.11 2.05 3.92
CA PHE A 71 -34.38 1.93 2.64
C PHE A 71 -33.97 3.29 2.07
N ASP A 72 -34.86 4.29 2.15
CA ASP A 72 -34.63 5.66 1.66
C ASP A 72 -33.55 6.42 2.46
N GLU A 73 -33.24 5.96 3.69
CA GLU A 73 -32.24 6.58 4.56
C GLU A 73 -30.84 5.99 4.38
N LEU A 74 -30.71 4.83 3.74
CA LEU A 74 -29.45 4.08 3.67
C LEU A 74 -28.37 4.83 2.89
N ALA A 75 -28.70 5.49 1.78
CA ALA A 75 -27.73 6.28 1.01
C ALA A 75 -27.20 7.47 1.83
N GLN A 76 -28.09 8.18 2.53
CA GLN A 76 -27.71 9.28 3.41
C GLN A 76 -26.87 8.78 4.60
N LEU A 77 -27.20 7.62 5.14
CA LEU A 77 -26.41 6.98 6.20
C LEU A 77 -24.98 6.70 5.75
N GLN A 78 -24.78 6.14 4.55
CA GLN A 78 -23.44 5.87 4.00
C GLN A 78 -22.63 7.16 3.83
N LYS A 79 -23.26 8.22 3.31
CA LYS A 79 -22.64 9.54 3.17
C LYS A 79 -22.27 10.12 4.55
N ASN A 80 -23.17 10.08 5.51
CA ASN A 80 -22.93 10.55 6.87
C ASN A 80 -21.79 9.77 7.55
N LEU A 81 -21.70 8.47 7.31
CA LEU A 81 -20.63 7.62 7.82
C LEU A 81 -19.27 8.11 7.32
N VAL A 82 -19.12 8.32 6.01
CA VAL A 82 -17.86 8.84 5.44
C VAL A 82 -17.54 10.22 6.01
N MET A 83 -18.51 11.14 6.04
CA MET A 83 -18.31 12.49 6.55
C MET A 83 -17.90 12.53 8.02
N SER A 84 -18.56 11.75 8.87
CA SER A 84 -18.31 11.75 10.33
C SER A 84 -16.96 11.13 10.72
N HIS A 85 -16.41 10.25 9.87
CA HIS A 85 -15.12 9.61 10.11
C HIS A 85 -13.94 10.37 9.47
N ALA A 86 -14.19 11.37 8.62
CA ALA A 86 -13.16 12.20 8.01
C ALA A 86 -12.67 13.27 9.01
N CYS A 87 -12.11 12.84 10.12
CA CYS A 87 -11.65 13.67 11.24
C CYS A 87 -10.12 13.65 11.42
N GLY A 88 -9.37 13.24 10.39
CA GLY A 88 -7.91 13.25 10.39
C GLY A 88 -7.33 14.66 10.49
N THR A 89 -6.17 14.78 11.12
CA THR A 89 -5.46 16.04 11.39
C THR A 89 -3.96 15.91 11.14
N GLY A 90 -3.22 16.99 11.37
CA GLY A 90 -1.77 17.02 11.21
C GLY A 90 -1.34 17.31 9.79
N GLU A 91 -0.16 16.84 9.43
CA GLU A 91 0.40 17.00 8.09
C GLU A 91 -0.32 16.11 7.07
N ARG A 92 -0.25 16.51 5.81
CA ARG A 92 -0.78 15.68 4.71
C ARG A 92 0.09 14.45 4.50
N VAL A 93 -0.57 13.37 4.14
CA VAL A 93 0.10 12.15 3.68
C VAL A 93 0.78 12.45 2.34
N PRO A 94 2.04 12.03 2.12
CA PRO A 94 2.73 12.20 0.84
C PRO A 94 1.93 11.61 -0.33
N SER A 95 1.95 12.30 -1.47
CA SER A 95 1.15 11.94 -2.66
C SER A 95 1.44 10.52 -3.18
N GLU A 96 2.70 10.08 -3.11
CA GLU A 96 3.09 8.72 -3.46
C GLU A 96 2.45 7.66 -2.54
N VAL A 97 2.28 7.96 -1.26
CA VAL A 97 1.59 7.07 -0.31
C VAL A 97 0.08 7.08 -0.56
N VAL A 98 -0.50 8.26 -0.85
CA VAL A 98 -1.93 8.35 -1.24
C VAL A 98 -2.22 7.54 -2.49
N LYS A 99 -1.33 7.59 -3.47
CA LYS A 99 -1.43 6.77 -4.69
C LYS A 99 -1.38 5.26 -4.38
N LEU A 100 -0.56 4.85 -3.41
CA LEU A 100 -0.56 3.47 -2.89
C LEU A 100 -1.87 3.11 -2.17
N ILE A 101 -2.41 4.01 -1.35
CA ILE A 101 -3.71 3.79 -0.69
C ILE A 101 -4.80 3.51 -1.73
N LEU A 102 -4.86 4.32 -2.79
CA LEU A 102 -5.81 4.12 -3.90
C LEU A 102 -5.61 2.75 -4.56
N LEU A 103 -4.37 2.40 -4.94
CA LEU A 103 -4.05 1.12 -5.58
C LEU A 103 -4.49 -0.07 -4.72
N LEU A 104 -4.12 -0.07 -3.44
CA LEU A 104 -4.43 -1.16 -2.52
C LEU A 104 -5.95 -1.23 -2.22
N LYS A 105 -6.64 -0.08 -2.16
CA LYS A 105 -8.09 -0.07 -2.01
C LYS A 105 -8.81 -0.60 -3.24
N ILE A 106 -8.38 -0.21 -4.43
CA ILE A 106 -8.90 -0.74 -5.70
C ILE A 106 -8.70 -2.26 -5.74
N GLN A 107 -7.51 -2.75 -5.43
CA GLN A 107 -7.20 -4.18 -5.38
C GLN A 107 -8.15 -4.91 -4.42
N SER A 108 -8.26 -4.45 -3.18
CA SER A 108 -9.11 -5.06 -2.15
C SER A 108 -10.59 -5.11 -2.56
N LEU A 109 -11.14 -4.04 -3.14
CA LEU A 109 -12.52 -4.00 -3.60
C LEU A 109 -12.75 -4.94 -4.79
N SER A 110 -11.73 -5.14 -5.62
CA SER A 110 -11.80 -5.95 -6.84
C SER A 110 -11.86 -7.46 -6.59
N TYR A 111 -11.59 -7.92 -5.36
CA TYR A 111 -11.86 -9.32 -4.96
C TYR A 111 -13.35 -9.67 -5.00
N GLY A 112 -14.25 -8.68 -4.98
CA GLY A 112 -15.70 -8.89 -5.15
C GLY A 112 -16.40 -9.41 -3.89
N HIS A 113 -15.94 -9.03 -2.69
CA HIS A 113 -16.55 -9.42 -1.42
C HIS A 113 -17.17 -8.25 -0.63
N SER A 114 -16.96 -7.03 -1.09
CA SER A 114 -17.32 -5.82 -0.34
C SER A 114 -18.73 -5.30 -0.60
N GLY A 115 -19.37 -5.70 -1.70
CA GLY A 115 -20.71 -5.25 -2.08
C GLY A 115 -20.77 -3.81 -2.58
N VAL A 116 -19.66 -3.28 -3.11
CA VAL A 116 -19.61 -1.96 -3.75
C VAL A 116 -20.16 -2.01 -5.16
N GLN A 117 -20.67 -0.85 -5.65
CA GLN A 117 -21.02 -0.70 -7.06
C GLN A 117 -19.74 -0.66 -7.92
N LEU A 118 -19.89 -1.09 -9.17
CA LEU A 118 -18.80 -1.02 -10.14
C LEU A 118 -18.32 0.42 -10.35
N ALA A 119 -19.26 1.39 -10.40
CA ALA A 119 -18.97 2.80 -10.60
C ALA A 119 -18.02 3.39 -9.51
N THR A 120 -18.12 2.91 -8.27
CA THR A 120 -17.25 3.33 -7.18
C THR A 120 -15.81 2.90 -7.43
N VAL A 121 -15.60 1.65 -7.86
CA VAL A 121 -14.25 1.12 -8.15
C VAL A 121 -13.67 1.79 -9.39
N GLU A 122 -14.45 1.97 -10.43
CA GLU A 122 -14.05 2.66 -11.67
C GLU A 122 -13.64 4.12 -11.37
N ARG A 123 -14.36 4.82 -10.50
CA ARG A 123 -13.99 6.18 -10.11
C ARG A 123 -12.68 6.24 -9.30
N LEU A 124 -12.39 5.26 -8.44
CA LEU A 124 -11.10 5.16 -7.77
C LEU A 124 -9.96 4.92 -8.79
N ILE A 125 -10.21 4.10 -9.82
CA ILE A 125 -9.28 3.89 -10.93
C ILE A 125 -9.08 5.19 -11.72
N ASP A 126 -10.15 5.95 -11.99
CA ASP A 126 -10.05 7.27 -12.63
C ASP A 126 -9.18 8.23 -11.81
N PHE A 127 -9.34 8.24 -10.49
CA PHE A 127 -8.51 9.05 -9.60
C PHE A 127 -7.04 8.65 -9.71
N PHE A 128 -6.74 7.35 -9.64
CA PHE A 128 -5.37 6.84 -9.77
C PHE A 128 -4.75 7.21 -11.13
N ASN A 129 -5.47 6.97 -12.22
CA ASN A 129 -4.98 7.13 -13.58
C ASN A 129 -4.79 8.60 -14.00
N ASN A 130 -5.48 9.52 -13.35
CA ASN A 130 -5.43 10.95 -13.68
C ASN A 130 -4.73 11.78 -12.60
N ASP A 131 -4.04 11.14 -11.64
CA ASP A 131 -3.37 11.80 -10.52
C ASP A 131 -4.28 12.78 -9.77
N VAL A 132 -5.55 12.40 -9.59
CA VAL A 132 -6.50 13.10 -8.72
C VAL A 132 -6.38 12.46 -7.33
N LEU A 133 -5.49 12.99 -6.51
CA LEU A 133 -5.12 12.37 -5.24
C LEU A 133 -5.89 12.99 -4.08
N PRO A 134 -6.74 12.22 -3.37
CA PRO A 134 -7.43 12.70 -2.18
C PRO A 134 -6.47 13.27 -1.14
N VAL A 135 -6.82 14.40 -0.51
CA VAL A 135 -6.07 14.92 0.64
C VAL A 135 -6.39 14.06 1.86
N VAL A 136 -5.38 13.36 2.35
CA VAL A 136 -5.43 12.51 3.54
C VAL A 136 -4.45 13.07 4.58
N TYR A 137 -4.78 12.93 5.87
CA TYR A 137 -3.94 13.43 6.96
C TYR A 137 -3.27 12.27 7.72
N GLN A 138 -2.09 12.56 8.29
CA GLN A 138 -1.26 11.54 8.93
C GLN A 138 -1.78 11.07 10.29
N GLN A 139 -2.59 11.90 10.99
CA GLN A 139 -3.12 11.59 12.32
C GLN A 139 -4.62 11.32 12.23
N GLY A 140 -5.09 10.29 12.92
CA GLY A 140 -6.51 9.95 13.00
C GLY A 140 -6.83 8.47 12.84
N SER A 141 -5.89 7.63 12.34
CA SER A 141 -6.08 6.18 12.35
C SER A 141 -5.91 5.63 13.77
N LEU A 142 -6.88 4.83 14.23
CA LEU A 142 -6.83 4.12 15.49
C LEU A 142 -6.44 2.64 15.30
N GLY A 143 -6.77 2.05 14.15
CA GLY A 143 -6.45 0.67 13.79
C GLY A 143 -7.36 -0.40 14.39
N ALA A 144 -8.33 -0.06 15.26
CA ALA A 144 -9.21 -1.04 15.90
C ALA A 144 -10.21 -1.70 14.94
N SER A 145 -10.64 -0.98 13.89
CA SER A 145 -11.51 -1.47 12.81
C SER A 145 -10.90 -1.23 11.43
N GLY A 146 -9.58 -1.06 11.37
CA GLY A 146 -8.85 -0.57 10.22
C GLY A 146 -8.60 0.94 10.29
N ASP A 147 -8.23 1.51 9.17
CA ASP A 147 -7.76 2.89 9.04
C ASP A 147 -8.93 3.86 8.73
N LEU A 148 -9.94 3.93 9.61
CA LEU A 148 -11.23 4.60 9.31
C LEU A 148 -11.07 6.05 8.87
N ALA A 149 -10.40 6.90 9.64
CA ALA A 149 -10.29 8.33 9.34
C ALA A 149 -9.49 8.60 8.04
N PRO A 150 -8.30 8.02 7.81
CA PRO A 150 -7.60 8.18 6.53
C PRO A 150 -8.41 7.70 5.33
N LEU A 151 -9.08 6.55 5.44
CA LEU A 151 -9.89 6.00 4.36
C LEU A 151 -11.18 6.80 4.12
N ALA A 152 -11.71 7.44 5.17
CA ALA A 152 -12.80 8.39 5.01
C ALA A 152 -12.36 9.62 4.21
N HIS A 153 -11.20 10.22 4.55
CA HIS A 153 -10.64 11.31 3.76
C HIS A 153 -10.38 10.91 2.31
N MET A 154 -9.82 9.70 2.07
CA MET A 154 -9.65 9.16 0.71
C MET A 154 -10.99 9.09 -0.05
N SER A 155 -12.10 8.83 0.66
CA SER A 155 -13.41 8.58 0.07
C SER A 155 -14.25 9.85 -0.15
N LEU A 156 -13.99 10.96 0.58
CA LEU A 156 -14.72 12.23 0.43
C LEU A 156 -14.82 12.70 -1.03
N PRO A 157 -13.74 12.68 -1.84
CA PRO A 157 -13.80 13.13 -3.22
C PRO A 157 -14.74 12.33 -4.12
N LEU A 158 -15.01 11.05 -3.81
CA LEU A 158 -16.03 10.27 -4.53
C LEU A 158 -17.42 10.94 -4.44
N LEU A 159 -17.70 11.59 -3.30
CA LEU A 159 -18.94 12.29 -3.00
C LEU A 159 -18.93 13.75 -3.45
N GLY A 160 -17.87 14.22 -4.09
CA GLY A 160 -17.66 15.64 -4.41
C GLY A 160 -17.33 16.49 -3.19
N LEU A 161 -16.89 15.88 -2.09
CA LEU A 161 -16.53 16.55 -0.84
C LEU A 161 -15.02 16.53 -0.61
N GLY A 162 -14.55 17.33 0.36
CA GLY A 162 -13.13 17.41 0.69
C GLY A 162 -12.28 18.03 -0.41
N GLU A 163 -11.00 17.70 -0.38
CA GLU A 163 -9.98 18.27 -1.27
C GLU A 163 -9.19 17.17 -1.97
N VAL A 164 -8.63 17.51 -3.11
CA VAL A 164 -7.70 16.67 -3.87
C VAL A 164 -6.47 17.46 -4.28
N GLU A 165 -5.32 16.83 -4.32
CA GLU A 165 -4.18 17.31 -5.06
C GLU A 165 -4.35 16.96 -6.53
N TYR A 166 -4.34 17.96 -7.39
CA TYR A 166 -4.51 17.81 -8.83
C TYR A 166 -3.70 18.88 -9.58
N LYS A 167 -2.86 18.44 -10.53
CA LYS A 167 -1.96 19.32 -11.30
C LYS A 167 -1.05 20.17 -10.40
N GLY A 168 -0.53 19.59 -9.31
CA GLY A 168 0.38 20.26 -8.38
C GLY A 168 -0.26 21.25 -7.43
N ALA A 169 -1.59 21.33 -7.36
CA ALA A 169 -2.32 22.21 -6.44
C ALA A 169 -3.41 21.47 -5.69
N VAL A 170 -3.63 21.87 -4.43
CA VAL A 170 -4.77 21.38 -3.64
C VAL A 170 -6.01 22.19 -4.01
N ARG A 171 -7.07 21.50 -4.34
CA ARG A 171 -8.32 22.08 -4.84
C ARG A 171 -9.54 21.36 -4.24
N PRO A 172 -10.68 22.04 -4.08
CA PRO A 172 -11.94 21.39 -3.72
C PRO A 172 -12.28 20.28 -4.73
N ALA A 173 -12.63 19.11 -4.22
CA ALA A 173 -12.92 17.94 -5.05
C ALA A 173 -14.05 18.19 -6.05
N ALA A 174 -15.14 18.87 -5.63
CA ALA A 174 -16.26 19.19 -6.50
C ALA A 174 -15.83 19.94 -7.77
N GLY A 175 -14.89 20.90 -7.65
CA GLY A 175 -14.36 21.67 -8.77
C GLY A 175 -13.59 20.80 -9.76
N VAL A 176 -12.78 19.86 -9.24
CA VAL A 176 -12.00 18.93 -10.09
C VAL A 176 -12.91 17.90 -10.76
N LEU A 177 -13.90 17.36 -10.05
CA LEU A 177 -14.90 16.47 -10.65
C LEU A 177 -15.63 17.16 -11.81
N SER A 178 -16.09 18.40 -11.59
CA SER A 178 -16.76 19.19 -12.64
C SER A 178 -15.85 19.44 -13.85
N GLU A 179 -14.58 19.82 -13.63
CA GLU A 179 -13.58 20.02 -14.70
C GLU A 179 -13.38 18.74 -15.54
N ARG A 180 -13.45 17.58 -14.89
CA ARG A 180 -13.30 16.27 -15.53
C ARG A 180 -14.59 15.73 -16.14
N GLY A 181 -15.72 16.39 -15.95
CA GLY A 181 -17.04 15.88 -16.35
C GLY A 181 -17.53 14.69 -15.52
N TRP A 182 -17.00 14.51 -14.33
CA TRP A 182 -17.35 13.43 -13.43
C TRP A 182 -18.43 13.84 -12.45
N GLN A 183 -19.50 13.06 -12.35
CA GLN A 183 -20.52 13.29 -11.33
C GLN A 183 -20.09 12.67 -9.99
N PRO A 184 -20.43 13.28 -8.85
CA PRO A 184 -20.30 12.62 -7.55
C PRO A 184 -21.00 11.26 -7.54
N ILE A 185 -20.41 10.29 -6.83
CA ILE A 185 -21.00 8.97 -6.64
C ILE A 185 -22.01 9.05 -5.49
N GLU A 186 -23.20 8.52 -5.71
CA GLU A 186 -24.16 8.26 -4.66
C GLU A 186 -23.94 6.86 -4.09
N LEU A 187 -23.49 6.80 -2.82
CA LEU A 187 -23.16 5.53 -2.19
C LEU A 187 -24.42 4.72 -1.89
N GLN A 188 -24.40 3.46 -2.26
CA GLN A 188 -25.44 2.50 -1.94
C GLN A 188 -25.18 1.83 -0.58
N SER A 189 -26.16 1.04 -0.12
CA SER A 189 -26.04 0.28 1.13
C SER A 189 -24.70 -0.45 1.25
N LYS A 190 -24.07 -0.41 2.42
CA LYS A 190 -22.76 -1.01 2.75
C LYS A 190 -21.52 -0.32 2.15
N GLU A 191 -21.64 0.57 1.18
CA GLU A 191 -20.47 1.15 0.49
C GLU A 191 -19.63 2.04 1.41
N GLY A 192 -20.26 2.83 2.28
CA GLY A 192 -19.51 3.59 3.28
C GLY A 192 -18.64 2.69 4.15
N LEU A 193 -19.22 1.58 4.66
CA LEU A 193 -18.46 0.60 5.42
C LEU A 193 -17.34 -0.05 4.61
N ALA A 194 -17.59 -0.41 3.36
CA ALA A 194 -16.60 -1.02 2.47
C ALA A 194 -15.43 -0.08 2.15
N LEU A 195 -15.70 1.21 2.04
CA LEU A 195 -14.69 2.23 1.77
C LEU A 195 -13.82 2.53 3.00
N LEU A 196 -14.42 2.63 4.19
CA LEU A 196 -13.73 3.04 5.41
C LEU A 196 -12.96 1.92 6.10
N ASN A 197 -13.50 0.70 6.08
CA ASN A 197 -12.87 -0.42 6.76
C ASN A 197 -11.80 -1.05 5.88
N GLY A 198 -10.66 -1.34 6.49
CA GLY A 198 -9.51 -1.95 5.84
C GLY A 198 -8.19 -1.39 6.35
N THR A 199 -7.10 -1.98 5.90
CA THR A 199 -5.72 -1.72 6.34
C THR A 199 -4.92 -0.95 5.29
N GLN A 200 -5.57 -0.37 4.28
CA GLN A 200 -4.88 0.17 3.10
C GLN A 200 -3.98 1.37 3.41
N PHE A 201 -4.30 2.14 4.45
CA PHE A 201 -3.43 3.24 4.88
C PHE A 201 -2.12 2.71 5.49
N MET A 202 -2.21 1.84 6.50
CA MET A 202 -1.02 1.25 7.12
C MET A 202 -0.24 0.37 6.14
N SER A 203 -0.92 -0.39 5.28
CA SER A 203 -0.30 -1.22 4.26
C SER A 203 0.41 -0.38 3.19
N ALA A 204 -0.14 0.77 2.80
CA ALA A 204 0.51 1.70 1.87
C ALA A 204 1.84 2.24 2.43
N TYR A 205 1.86 2.65 3.70
CA TYR A 205 3.12 3.03 4.36
C TYR A 205 4.09 1.87 4.47
N GLY A 206 3.60 0.67 4.82
CA GLY A 206 4.41 -0.54 4.87
C GLY A 206 5.05 -0.87 3.52
N VAL A 207 4.29 -0.84 2.44
CA VAL A 207 4.77 -1.07 1.06
C VAL A 207 5.80 0.00 0.67
N TRP A 208 5.48 1.27 0.91
CA TRP A 208 6.41 2.37 0.62
C TRP A 208 7.72 2.20 1.38
N ALA A 209 7.65 1.93 2.68
CA ALA A 209 8.82 1.71 3.52
C ALA A 209 9.64 0.50 3.07
N LEU A 210 9.00 -0.61 2.66
CA LEU A 210 9.70 -1.79 2.13
C LEU A 210 10.44 -1.49 0.83
N ILE A 211 9.80 -0.80 -0.12
CA ILE A 211 10.43 -0.41 -1.39
C ILE A 211 11.68 0.43 -1.11
N GLN A 212 11.57 1.43 -0.21
CA GLN A 212 12.72 2.26 0.16
C GLN A 212 13.79 1.47 0.92
N SER A 213 13.41 0.59 1.86
CA SER A 213 14.34 -0.22 2.64
C SER A 213 15.13 -1.20 1.76
N ARG A 214 14.49 -1.83 0.77
CA ARG A 214 15.17 -2.68 -0.23
C ARG A 214 16.22 -1.88 -0.99
N ARG A 215 15.85 -0.71 -1.50
CA ARG A 215 16.76 0.20 -2.21
C ARG A 215 17.93 0.63 -1.34
N LEU A 216 17.65 1.04 -0.09
CA LEU A 216 18.70 1.45 0.87
C LEU A 216 19.63 0.29 1.21
N SER A 217 19.10 -0.94 1.39
CA SER A 217 19.88 -2.14 1.66
C SER A 217 20.85 -2.47 0.52
N GLU A 218 20.42 -2.31 -0.74
CA GLU A 218 21.29 -2.49 -1.90
C GLU A 218 22.42 -1.44 -1.94
N TRP A 219 22.08 -0.18 -1.67
CA TRP A 219 23.08 0.89 -1.59
C TRP A 219 24.04 0.71 -0.42
N ALA A 220 23.57 0.24 0.73
CA ALA A 220 24.43 -0.05 1.88
C ALA A 220 25.52 -1.07 1.52
N ASP A 221 25.18 -2.15 0.81
CA ASP A 221 26.18 -3.12 0.35
C ASP A 221 27.18 -2.50 -0.63
N ARG A 222 26.73 -1.68 -1.59
CA ARG A 222 27.61 -1.00 -2.56
C ARG A 222 28.57 -0.03 -1.88
N ILE A 223 28.04 0.78 -0.95
CA ILE A 223 28.85 1.75 -0.17
C ILE A 223 29.81 0.99 0.76
N GLY A 224 29.33 -0.09 1.39
CA GLY A 224 30.17 -0.96 2.22
C GLY A 224 31.34 -1.58 1.47
N ALA A 225 31.09 -2.10 0.26
CA ALA A 225 32.13 -2.64 -0.62
C ALA A 225 33.13 -1.57 -1.04
N LEU A 226 32.66 -0.40 -1.50
CA LEU A 226 33.53 0.70 -1.90
C LEU A 226 34.41 1.20 -0.73
N SER A 227 33.82 1.33 0.45
CA SER A 227 34.54 1.77 1.65
C SER A 227 35.57 0.73 2.11
N LEU A 228 35.24 -0.55 2.05
CA LEU A 228 36.14 -1.66 2.36
C LEU A 228 37.35 -1.65 1.41
N ASP A 229 37.12 -1.49 0.12
CA ASP A 229 38.17 -1.44 -0.89
C ASP A 229 39.07 -0.21 -0.70
N ALA A 230 38.51 0.97 -0.51
CA ALA A 230 39.26 2.21 -0.25
C ALA A 230 40.06 2.17 1.06
N PHE A 231 39.57 1.46 2.08
CA PHE A 231 40.25 1.25 3.36
C PHE A 231 41.41 0.25 3.24
N ASP A 232 41.56 -0.45 2.13
CA ASP A 232 42.46 -1.58 1.94
C ASP A 232 42.08 -2.77 2.85
N GLY A 233 40.78 -2.99 3.04
CA GLY A 233 40.23 -3.99 3.92
C GLY A 233 40.41 -5.42 3.39
N ARG A 234 40.11 -6.37 4.27
CA ARG A 234 40.29 -7.81 4.04
C ARG A 234 39.01 -8.44 3.49
N ILE A 235 39.16 -9.35 2.53
CA ILE A 235 38.03 -10.10 1.95
C ILE A 235 37.70 -11.41 2.70
N GLU A 236 38.63 -11.93 3.48
CA GLU A 236 38.51 -13.21 4.18
C GLU A 236 37.31 -13.24 5.16
N PRO A 237 36.92 -12.14 5.87
CA PRO A 237 35.73 -12.13 6.70
C PRO A 237 34.41 -12.37 5.94
N PHE A 238 34.43 -12.30 4.61
CA PHE A 238 33.27 -12.51 3.76
C PHE A 238 33.21 -13.90 3.11
N CYS A 239 34.17 -14.83 3.46
CA CYS A 239 34.17 -16.19 2.94
C CYS A 239 32.93 -16.98 3.38
N ASP A 240 32.48 -17.93 2.56
CA ASP A 240 31.31 -18.76 2.85
C ASP A 240 31.49 -19.59 4.12
N GLU A 241 32.70 -20.11 4.36
CA GLU A 241 33.03 -20.91 5.55
C GLU A 241 32.76 -20.19 6.86
N VAL A 242 33.00 -18.87 6.91
CA VAL A 242 32.72 -18.02 8.08
C VAL A 242 31.22 -17.93 8.38
N HIS A 243 30.38 -17.95 7.35
CA HIS A 243 28.95 -17.68 7.46
C HIS A 243 28.08 -18.94 7.49
N LEU A 244 28.54 -20.03 6.87
CA LEU A 244 27.78 -21.29 6.80
C LEU A 244 27.60 -21.97 8.15
N ILE A 245 28.49 -21.73 9.11
CA ILE A 245 28.39 -22.28 10.49
C ILE A 245 27.17 -21.73 11.25
N ARG A 246 26.62 -20.57 10.82
CA ARG A 246 25.36 -19.98 11.29
C ARG A 246 24.67 -19.30 10.11
N ALA A 247 24.00 -20.12 9.32
CA ALA A 247 23.56 -19.77 7.97
C ALA A 247 22.31 -18.84 7.94
N HIS A 248 22.38 -17.66 8.54
CA HIS A 248 21.38 -16.62 8.39
C HIS A 248 21.33 -16.14 6.93
N ARG A 249 20.14 -16.11 6.34
CA ARG A 249 19.97 -15.84 4.89
C ARG A 249 20.51 -14.48 4.46
N GLY A 250 20.17 -13.43 5.19
CA GLY A 250 20.64 -12.08 4.90
C GLY A 250 22.16 -11.93 5.06
N GLN A 251 22.75 -12.60 6.05
CA GLN A 251 24.21 -12.62 6.27
C GLN A 251 24.94 -13.25 5.09
N LEU A 252 24.49 -14.45 4.65
CA LEU A 252 25.03 -15.13 3.47
C LEU A 252 24.86 -14.29 2.19
N ALA A 253 23.68 -13.68 2.01
CA ALA A 253 23.39 -12.83 0.86
C ALA A 253 24.32 -11.61 0.82
N THR A 254 24.53 -10.96 1.96
CA THR A 254 25.42 -9.81 2.07
C THR A 254 26.87 -10.19 1.80
N ALA A 255 27.39 -11.25 2.42
CA ALA A 255 28.76 -11.72 2.22
C ALA A 255 29.03 -12.01 0.72
N ARG A 256 28.11 -12.74 0.09
CA ARG A 256 28.18 -13.04 -1.35
C ARG A 256 28.16 -11.78 -2.20
N ASN A 257 27.29 -10.82 -1.88
CA ASN A 257 27.17 -9.57 -2.64
C ASN A 257 28.42 -8.70 -2.53
N ILE A 258 29.03 -8.58 -1.34
CA ILE A 258 30.29 -7.86 -1.14
C ILE A 258 31.41 -8.50 -1.95
N ARG A 259 31.56 -9.84 -1.92
CA ARG A 259 32.57 -10.54 -2.75
C ARG A 259 32.39 -10.26 -4.23
N ARG A 260 31.14 -10.32 -4.72
CA ARG A 260 30.82 -10.02 -6.13
C ARG A 260 31.15 -8.57 -6.51
N LEU A 261 30.88 -7.61 -5.63
CA LEU A 261 31.16 -6.20 -5.87
C LEU A 261 32.67 -5.90 -5.90
N LEU A 262 33.48 -6.69 -5.21
CA LEU A 262 34.94 -6.57 -5.14
C LEU A 262 35.68 -7.47 -6.13
N GLU A 263 34.95 -8.23 -6.96
CA GLU A 263 35.55 -9.08 -7.97
C GLU A 263 36.39 -8.24 -8.95
N GLY A 264 37.65 -8.65 -9.15
CA GLY A 264 38.61 -7.93 -10.00
C GLY A 264 39.27 -6.71 -9.32
N SER A 265 38.99 -6.39 -8.06
CA SER A 265 39.67 -5.33 -7.36
C SER A 265 41.16 -5.65 -7.12
N GLN A 266 42.04 -4.80 -7.60
CA GLN A 266 43.49 -4.91 -7.35
C GLN A 266 43.84 -4.60 -5.90
N LEU A 267 43.06 -3.74 -5.23
CA LEU A 267 43.24 -3.40 -3.81
C LEU A 267 42.86 -4.60 -2.93
N ALA A 268 41.75 -5.26 -3.22
CA ALA A 268 41.30 -6.45 -2.49
C ALA A 268 42.32 -7.61 -2.59
N ALA A 269 43.00 -7.76 -3.74
CA ALA A 269 43.92 -8.86 -4.00
C ALA A 269 45.34 -8.69 -3.42
N ARG A 270 45.74 -7.50 -3.00
CA ARG A 270 47.07 -7.24 -2.51
C ARG A 270 47.30 -7.68 -1.06
N PRO A 271 48.59 -7.93 -0.65
CA PRO A 271 48.90 -8.18 0.77
C PRO A 271 48.45 -7.05 1.67
N LYS A 272 47.86 -7.37 2.81
CA LYS A 272 47.30 -6.40 3.76
C LYS A 272 48.31 -6.02 4.85
N LYS A 273 48.27 -4.74 5.23
CA LYS A 273 49.19 -4.19 6.26
C LYS A 273 48.80 -4.58 7.70
N HIS A 274 47.52 -4.83 7.95
CA HIS A 274 46.99 -5.15 9.27
C HIS A 274 46.40 -6.56 9.31
N VAL A 275 46.38 -7.13 10.50
CA VAL A 275 45.95 -8.52 10.73
C VAL A 275 44.45 -8.67 10.69
N GLN A 276 43.72 -7.63 11.11
CA GLN A 276 42.26 -7.68 11.22
C GLN A 276 41.66 -6.28 10.97
N ASP A 277 40.55 -6.24 10.24
CA ASP A 277 39.79 -5.02 10.01
C ASP A 277 38.92 -4.63 11.24
N PRO A 278 38.55 -3.36 11.38
CA PRO A 278 37.54 -2.91 12.34
C PRO A 278 36.20 -3.62 12.13
N TYR A 279 35.40 -3.70 13.19
CA TYR A 279 34.05 -4.29 13.14
C TYR A 279 33.16 -3.64 12.08
N SER A 280 33.29 -2.32 11.87
CA SER A 280 32.53 -1.59 10.85
C SER A 280 32.71 -2.14 9.42
N PHE A 281 33.78 -2.85 9.15
CA PHE A 281 34.01 -3.53 7.88
C PHE A 281 33.77 -5.04 7.98
N ARG A 282 34.47 -5.74 8.89
CA ARG A 282 34.41 -7.20 8.94
C ARG A 282 33.04 -7.75 9.36
N CYS A 283 32.20 -6.94 10.06
CA CYS A 283 30.86 -7.34 10.48
C CYS A 283 29.74 -6.82 9.57
N ILE A 284 30.05 -6.27 8.41
CA ILE A 284 29.05 -5.88 7.40
C ILE A 284 28.04 -7.01 7.13
N PRO A 285 28.47 -8.29 6.91
CA PRO A 285 27.52 -9.38 6.65
C PRO A 285 26.51 -9.59 7.79
N GLN A 286 26.95 -9.52 9.05
CA GLN A 286 26.07 -9.71 10.20
C GLN A 286 25.07 -8.56 10.34
N VAL A 287 25.53 -7.31 10.23
CA VAL A 287 24.68 -6.12 10.43
C VAL A 287 23.69 -5.93 9.29
N HIS A 288 24.18 -5.91 8.04
CA HIS A 288 23.30 -5.78 6.87
C HIS A 288 22.39 -7.01 6.72
N GLY A 289 22.91 -8.20 7.06
CA GLY A 289 22.18 -9.44 7.00
C GLY A 289 20.98 -9.46 7.95
N ALA A 290 21.14 -9.05 9.20
CA ALA A 290 20.05 -8.95 10.15
C ALA A 290 18.93 -8.00 9.65
N SER A 291 19.33 -6.87 9.04
CA SER A 291 18.38 -5.93 8.43
C SER A 291 17.63 -6.57 7.26
N LYS A 292 18.32 -7.32 6.38
CA LYS A 292 17.70 -8.04 5.25
C LYS A 292 16.70 -9.09 5.72
N ASP A 293 17.05 -9.88 6.73
CA ASP A 293 16.16 -10.91 7.28
C ASP A 293 14.88 -10.27 7.88
N THR A 294 15.01 -9.11 8.54
CA THR A 294 13.86 -8.35 9.04
C THR A 294 12.98 -7.81 7.90
N ILE A 295 13.59 -7.23 6.86
CA ILE A 295 12.87 -6.74 5.68
C ILE A 295 12.12 -7.89 5.01
N ASP A 296 12.74 -9.07 4.85
CA ASP A 296 12.11 -10.26 4.26
C ASP A 296 10.90 -10.73 5.08
N TYR A 297 10.99 -10.71 6.42
CA TYR A 297 9.87 -11.05 7.28
C TYR A 297 8.70 -10.06 7.12
N VAL A 298 8.96 -8.77 7.17
CA VAL A 298 7.91 -7.74 6.99
C VAL A 298 7.28 -7.84 5.60
N GLU A 299 8.09 -8.10 4.56
CA GLU A 299 7.61 -8.32 3.19
C GLU A 299 6.65 -9.51 3.12
N SER A 300 6.99 -10.63 3.79
CA SER A 300 6.14 -11.82 3.78
C SER A 300 4.76 -11.55 4.40
N VAL A 301 4.72 -10.78 5.50
CA VAL A 301 3.47 -10.41 6.18
C VAL A 301 2.64 -9.49 5.30
N LEU A 302 3.25 -8.42 4.77
CA LEU A 302 2.53 -7.45 3.93
C LEU A 302 2.05 -8.05 2.59
N THR A 303 2.81 -8.95 1.99
CA THR A 303 2.37 -9.65 0.77
C THR A 303 1.12 -10.51 1.01
N THR A 304 0.96 -11.02 2.23
CA THR A 304 -0.26 -11.77 2.60
C THR A 304 -1.45 -10.83 2.79
N GLU A 305 -1.22 -9.62 3.32
CA GLU A 305 -2.27 -8.61 3.58
C GLU A 305 -2.76 -7.91 2.32
N ILE A 306 -1.93 -7.76 1.31
CA ILE A 306 -2.24 -7.10 0.03
C ILE A 306 -3.00 -8.06 -0.91
#